data_56cc9fc3cbe843f9f76f72869418c8e3
#
_entry.id   56cc9fc3cbe843f9f76f72869418c8e3
#
_cell.length_a   1.000
_cell.length_b   1.000
_cell.length_c   1.000
_cell.angle_alpha   90.00
_cell.angle_beta   90.00
_cell.angle_gamma   90.00
#
_symmetry.space_group_name_H-M   'P 1'
#
loop_
_entity.id
_entity.type
_entity.pdbx_description
1 polymer ?
#
loop_
_entity_poly.entity_id
_entity_poly.type
_entity_poly.pdbx_seq_one_letter_code
_entity_poly.pdbx_strand_id
1 'polypeptide(L)'
;THGESVSPSFFEQLQQTTQASGPLAAAQMVADRMRAAGRYPELFEALKMQHRIELGLPAVHTTNLSTGVPDPISDDIQDRLDKKLIEACREVGTALIKQGKLQEGWMYMRAVGDSRATSDAMRHVDITQDNLDTFLGLLVHEGVDVRWGTELSLSMRGTCNTITMLDS
;
A
#
# COMPACT_ATOMS: atom_id res chain seq x y z
N THR A 1 36.84 15.14 28.32
CA THR A 1 35.58 15.70 27.78
C THR A 1 35.31 15.05 26.42
N HIS A 2 34.56 13.91 26.47
CA HIS A 2 34.03 13.31 25.28
C HIS A 2 32.81 14.14 24.84
N GLY A 3 32.95 14.87 23.73
CA GLY A 3 31.82 15.48 23.07
C GLY A 3 30.94 14.37 22.49
N GLU A 4 29.79 14.09 23.11
CA GLU A 4 28.73 13.31 22.49
C GLU A 4 28.30 14.05 21.22
N SER A 5 28.66 13.49 20.07
CA SER A 5 28.09 13.92 18.80
C SER A 5 26.63 13.50 18.79
N VAL A 6 25.73 14.41 19.12
CA VAL A 6 24.28 14.20 18.99
C VAL A 6 24.01 13.98 17.49
N SER A 7 23.59 12.78 17.16
CA SER A 7 23.18 12.47 15.76
C SER A 7 22.06 13.42 15.36
N PRO A 8 22.11 14.03 14.16
CA PRO A 8 21.09 14.98 13.74
C PRO A 8 19.71 14.30 13.74
N SER A 9 18.70 15.05 14.15
CA SER A 9 17.31 14.56 14.12
C SER A 9 16.92 14.21 12.67
N PHE A 10 15.91 13.36 12.49
CA PHE A 10 15.42 13.03 11.15
C PHE A 10 14.98 14.28 10.36
N PHE A 11 14.40 15.25 11.05
CA PHE A 11 14.01 16.51 10.43
C PHE A 11 15.22 17.32 9.93
N GLU A 12 16.30 17.39 10.71
CA GLU A 12 17.54 18.05 10.27
C GLU A 12 18.18 17.34 9.09
N GLN A 13 18.21 15.99 9.10
CA GLN A 13 18.69 15.20 7.97
C GLN A 13 17.85 15.46 6.70
N LEU A 14 16.53 15.52 6.84
CA LEU A 14 15.61 15.79 5.73
C LEU A 14 15.84 17.19 5.16
N GLN A 15 16.01 18.19 6.01
CA GLN A 15 16.28 19.55 5.59
C GLN A 15 17.63 19.68 4.87
N GLN A 16 18.68 19.05 5.39
CA GLN A 16 19.98 18.99 4.75
C GLN A 16 19.92 18.30 3.39
N THR A 17 19.22 17.16 3.31
CA THR A 17 19.05 16.41 2.04
C THR A 17 18.29 17.24 1.02
N THR A 18 17.25 17.95 1.43
CA THR A 18 16.48 18.82 0.53
C THR A 18 17.35 19.92 -0.05
N GLN A 19 18.20 20.55 0.78
CA GLN A 19 19.11 21.62 0.35
C GLN A 19 20.26 21.12 -0.54
N ALA A 20 20.83 19.95 -0.22
CA ALA A 20 21.99 19.41 -0.94
C ALA A 20 21.63 18.64 -2.20
N SER A 21 20.53 17.89 -2.21
CA SER A 21 20.18 16.91 -3.26
C SER A 21 18.77 17.10 -3.84
N GLY A 22 18.05 18.08 -3.36
CA GLY A 22 16.72 18.45 -3.88
C GLY A 22 15.55 17.67 -3.29
N PRO A 23 14.31 18.05 -3.66
CA PRO A 23 13.09 17.52 -3.06
C PRO A 23 12.85 16.03 -3.36
N LEU A 24 13.33 15.51 -4.49
CA LEU A 24 13.20 14.10 -4.83
C LEU A 24 13.98 13.22 -3.85
N ALA A 25 15.23 13.56 -3.56
CA ALA A 25 16.06 12.84 -2.61
C ALA A 25 15.46 12.87 -1.19
N ALA A 26 14.86 13.99 -0.80
CA ALA A 26 14.15 14.10 0.46
C ALA A 26 12.91 13.19 0.51
N ALA A 27 12.11 13.15 -0.57
CA ALA A 27 10.95 12.26 -0.66
C ALA A 27 11.35 10.79 -0.61
N GLN A 28 12.43 10.39 -1.28
CA GLN A 28 12.99 9.04 -1.21
C GLN A 28 13.42 8.68 0.22
N MET A 29 14.12 9.59 0.92
CA MET A 29 14.51 9.38 2.32
C MET A 29 13.30 9.16 3.23
N VAL A 30 12.21 9.90 3.05
CA VAL A 30 10.95 9.68 3.80
C VAL A 30 10.38 8.30 3.49
N ALA A 31 10.27 7.93 2.21
CA ALA A 31 9.76 6.63 1.81
C ALA A 31 10.58 5.48 2.41
N ASP A 32 11.91 5.54 2.35
CA ASP A 32 12.79 4.54 2.92
C ASP A 32 12.65 4.44 4.45
N ARG A 33 12.49 5.56 5.12
CA ARG A 33 12.24 5.61 6.56
C ARG A 33 10.91 4.96 6.94
N MET A 34 9.84 5.24 6.20
CA MET A 34 8.52 4.65 6.44
C MET A 34 8.54 3.15 6.16
N ARG A 35 9.22 2.72 5.08
CA ARG A 35 9.41 1.30 4.73
C ARG A 35 10.15 0.55 5.82
N ALA A 36 11.27 1.09 6.31
CA ALA A 36 12.07 0.49 7.38
C ALA A 36 11.31 0.42 8.72
N ALA A 37 10.43 1.38 8.98
CA ALA A 37 9.60 1.42 10.19
C ALA A 37 8.32 0.56 10.07
N GLY A 38 8.03 -0.05 8.91
CA GLY A 38 6.80 -0.82 8.67
C GLY A 38 5.53 0.04 8.65
N ARG A 39 5.66 1.35 8.45
CA ARG A 39 4.55 2.32 8.40
C ARG A 39 4.04 2.42 6.96
N TYR A 40 3.32 1.41 6.52
CA TYR A 40 2.94 1.26 5.12
C TYR A 40 1.89 2.28 4.61
N PRO A 41 0.87 2.70 5.37
CA PRO A 41 -0.01 3.79 4.94
C PRO A 41 0.76 5.10 4.69
N GLU A 42 1.69 5.44 5.58
CA GLU A 42 2.53 6.62 5.42
C GLU A 42 3.58 6.46 4.30
N LEU A 43 4.06 5.22 4.07
CA LEU A 43 4.88 4.91 2.91
C LEU A 43 4.14 5.21 1.61
N PHE A 44 2.86 4.84 1.51
CA PHE A 44 2.06 5.12 0.32
C PHE A 44 1.96 6.63 0.05
N GLU A 45 1.73 7.44 1.08
CA GLU A 45 1.72 8.90 0.95
C GLU A 45 3.08 9.45 0.48
N ALA A 46 4.18 8.94 1.05
CA ALA A 46 5.53 9.33 0.64
C ALA A 46 5.82 8.94 -0.82
N LEU A 47 5.42 7.74 -1.25
CA LEU A 47 5.58 7.28 -2.63
C LEU A 47 4.74 8.12 -3.61
N LYS A 48 3.53 8.51 -3.25
CA LYS A 48 2.73 9.44 -4.07
C LYS A 48 3.46 10.76 -4.29
N MET A 49 4.00 11.35 -3.24
CA MET A 49 4.77 12.59 -3.33
C MET A 49 6.02 12.40 -4.19
N GLN A 50 6.77 11.33 -3.95
CA GLN A 50 7.98 10.98 -4.71
C GLN A 50 7.67 10.87 -6.21
N HIS A 51 6.65 10.08 -6.58
CA HIS A 51 6.31 9.85 -7.99
C HIS A 51 5.81 11.11 -8.70
N ARG A 52 5.11 11.99 -8.00
CA ARG A 52 4.74 13.28 -8.54
C ARG A 52 5.96 14.15 -8.85
N ILE A 53 6.90 14.24 -7.90
CA ILE A 53 8.16 14.98 -8.09
C ILE A 53 8.98 14.41 -9.25
N GLU A 54 9.10 13.09 -9.35
CA GLU A 54 9.78 12.39 -10.45
C GLU A 54 9.22 12.75 -11.84
N LEU A 55 7.92 13.03 -11.90
CA LEU A 55 7.23 13.43 -13.14
C LEU A 55 7.16 14.93 -13.34
N GLY A 56 7.86 15.73 -12.53
CA GLY A 56 7.88 17.17 -12.61
C GLY A 56 6.61 17.87 -12.12
N LEU A 57 5.78 17.12 -11.35
CA LEU A 57 4.56 17.65 -10.75
C LEU A 57 4.83 18.18 -9.34
N PRO A 58 3.99 19.11 -8.82
CA PRO A 58 4.01 19.47 -7.41
C PRO A 58 3.85 18.22 -6.52
N ALA A 59 4.56 18.18 -5.40
CA ALA A 59 4.54 17.04 -4.45
C ALA A 59 3.13 16.68 -3.97
N VAL A 60 2.28 17.68 -3.81
CA VAL A 60 0.87 17.52 -3.44
C VAL A 60 -0.02 18.05 -4.57
N HIS A 61 -1.29 17.60 -4.58
CA HIS A 61 -2.26 18.17 -5.50
C HIS A 61 -2.45 19.66 -5.25
N THR A 62 -2.26 20.44 -6.29
CA THR A 62 -2.60 21.86 -6.30
C THR A 62 -3.96 22.02 -6.97
N THR A 63 -4.81 22.84 -6.38
CA THR A 63 -6.07 23.29 -6.96
C THR A 63 -5.95 24.75 -7.30
N ASN A 64 -6.49 25.14 -8.45
CA ASN A 64 -6.58 26.55 -8.81
C ASN A 64 -7.48 27.27 -7.79
N LEU A 65 -6.92 28.25 -7.09
CA LEU A 65 -7.62 28.99 -6.02
C LEU A 65 -8.87 29.71 -6.51
N SER A 66 -8.95 30.01 -7.81
CA SER A 66 -10.08 30.73 -8.41
C SER A 66 -11.23 29.79 -8.80
N THR A 67 -10.93 28.55 -9.20
CA THR A 67 -11.92 27.61 -9.75
C THR A 67 -12.17 26.41 -8.85
N GLY A 68 -11.30 26.13 -7.88
CA GLY A 68 -11.33 24.92 -7.06
C GLY A 68 -11.05 23.63 -7.84
N VAL A 69 -10.67 23.74 -9.10
CA VAL A 69 -10.37 22.59 -9.97
C VAL A 69 -8.87 22.26 -9.90
N PRO A 70 -8.48 20.98 -9.87
CA PRO A 70 -7.08 20.58 -9.96
C PRO A 70 -6.43 21.12 -11.24
N ASP A 71 -5.15 21.50 -11.16
CA ASP A 71 -4.39 21.89 -12.34
C ASP A 71 -4.35 20.72 -13.34
N PRO A 72 -4.58 21.00 -14.63
CA PRO A 72 -4.62 19.94 -15.64
C PRO A 72 -3.25 19.30 -15.80
N ILE A 73 -3.25 17.98 -15.82
CA ILE A 73 -2.07 17.14 -16.09
C ILE A 73 -2.27 16.54 -17.48
N SER A 74 -1.20 16.46 -18.30
CA SER A 74 -1.31 15.82 -19.60
C SER A 74 -1.59 14.32 -19.46
N ASP A 75 -2.33 13.74 -20.41
CA ASP A 75 -2.72 12.32 -20.39
C ASP A 75 -1.51 11.39 -20.24
N ASP A 76 -0.41 11.67 -20.95
CA ASP A 76 0.83 10.88 -20.85
C ASP A 76 1.43 10.89 -19.42
N ILE A 77 1.46 12.05 -18.78
CA ILE A 77 1.96 12.17 -17.40
C ILE A 77 1.01 11.48 -16.43
N GLN A 78 -0.30 11.60 -16.65
CA GLN A 78 -1.32 10.92 -15.84
C GLN A 78 -1.17 9.41 -15.92
N ASP A 79 -1.06 8.84 -17.14
CA ASP A 79 -0.85 7.40 -17.36
C ASP A 79 0.43 6.89 -16.68
N ARG A 80 1.49 7.67 -16.72
CA ARG A 80 2.75 7.32 -16.06
C ARG A 80 2.63 7.38 -14.54
N LEU A 81 1.92 8.37 -14.02
CA LEU A 81 1.65 8.48 -12.59
C LEU A 81 0.79 7.31 -12.10
N ASP A 82 -0.26 6.98 -12.82
CA ASP A 82 -1.17 5.87 -12.48
C ASP A 82 -0.44 4.53 -12.41
N LYS A 83 0.44 4.24 -13.37
CA LYS A 83 1.29 3.04 -13.34
C LYS A 83 2.18 2.99 -12.08
N LYS A 84 2.82 4.10 -11.74
CA LYS A 84 3.65 4.20 -10.53
C LYS A 84 2.83 4.04 -9.25
N LEU A 85 1.62 4.60 -9.21
CA LEU A 85 0.71 4.46 -8.06
C LEU A 85 0.20 3.02 -7.91
N ILE A 86 -0.06 2.30 -8.99
CA ILE A 86 -0.41 0.87 -8.95
C ILE A 86 0.74 0.04 -8.36
N GLU A 87 1.99 0.32 -8.73
CA GLU A 87 3.15 -0.35 -8.11
C GLU A 87 3.29 0.00 -6.62
N ALA A 88 3.06 1.25 -6.23
CA ALA A 88 3.02 1.65 -4.82
C ALA A 88 1.90 0.92 -4.05
N CYS A 89 0.70 0.79 -4.64
CA CYS A 89 -0.40 -0.01 -4.07
C CYS A 89 0.01 -1.49 -3.90
N ARG A 90 0.70 -2.06 -4.89
CA ARG A 90 1.21 -3.43 -4.82
C ARG A 90 2.19 -3.61 -3.66
N GLU A 91 3.17 -2.74 -3.54
CA GLU A 91 4.16 -2.78 -2.46
C GLU A 91 3.49 -2.70 -1.09
N VAL A 92 2.70 -1.66 -0.88
CA VAL A 92 2.04 -1.38 0.41
C VAL A 92 1.00 -2.44 0.75
N GLY A 93 0.16 -2.82 -0.21
CA GLY A 93 -0.91 -3.80 0.00
C GLY A 93 -0.39 -5.18 0.36
N THR A 94 0.61 -5.69 -0.38
CA THR A 94 1.21 -6.99 -0.07
C THR A 94 1.92 -6.98 1.28
N ALA A 95 2.58 -5.90 1.64
CA ALA A 95 3.26 -5.76 2.93
C ALA A 95 2.27 -5.73 4.10
N LEU A 96 1.16 -4.99 3.99
CA LEU A 96 0.09 -4.97 5.00
C LEU A 96 -0.55 -6.34 5.17
N ILE A 97 -0.86 -7.05 4.08
CA ILE A 97 -1.40 -8.42 4.15
C ILE A 97 -0.44 -9.33 4.91
N LYS A 98 0.84 -9.32 4.57
CA LYS A 98 1.86 -10.13 5.27
C LYS A 98 2.01 -9.80 6.75
N GLN A 99 1.63 -8.60 7.18
CA GLN A 99 1.53 -8.22 8.59
C GLN A 99 0.24 -8.70 9.28
N GLY A 100 -0.64 -9.41 8.56
CA GLY A 100 -1.96 -9.83 9.06
C GLY A 100 -3.04 -8.75 8.97
N LYS A 101 -2.74 -7.59 8.41
CA LYS A 101 -3.69 -6.49 8.19
C LYS A 101 -4.44 -6.69 6.87
N LEU A 102 -5.22 -7.76 6.81
CA LEU A 102 -5.83 -8.27 5.58
C LEU A 102 -6.74 -7.24 4.90
N GLN A 103 -7.65 -6.62 5.64
CA GLN A 103 -8.60 -5.64 5.12
C GLN A 103 -7.89 -4.36 4.63
N GLU A 104 -6.96 -3.86 5.42
CA GLU A 104 -6.18 -2.67 5.05
C GLU A 104 -5.36 -2.94 3.78
N GLY A 105 -4.69 -4.09 3.71
CA GLY A 105 -3.91 -4.47 2.53
C GLY A 105 -4.76 -4.68 1.30
N TRP A 106 -5.96 -5.25 1.46
CA TRP A 106 -6.91 -5.43 0.35
C TRP A 106 -7.37 -4.11 -0.26
N MET A 107 -7.53 -3.05 0.53
CA MET A 107 -7.87 -1.72 0.00
C MET A 107 -6.89 -1.24 -1.08
N TYR A 108 -5.60 -1.56 -0.93
CA TYR A 108 -4.58 -1.26 -1.93
C TYR A 108 -4.56 -2.30 -3.07
N MET A 109 -4.58 -3.59 -2.74
CA MET A 109 -4.48 -4.66 -3.73
C MET A 109 -5.67 -4.73 -4.67
N ARG A 110 -6.84 -4.30 -4.23
CA ARG A 110 -8.04 -4.16 -5.07
C ARG A 110 -7.81 -3.24 -6.27
N ALA A 111 -7.06 -2.16 -6.09
CA ALA A 111 -6.70 -1.25 -7.19
C ALA A 111 -5.68 -1.87 -8.15
N VAL A 112 -4.84 -2.79 -7.66
CA VAL A 112 -3.85 -3.51 -8.47
C VAL A 112 -4.50 -4.53 -9.40
N GLY A 113 -5.60 -5.16 -8.97
CA GLY A 113 -6.32 -6.18 -9.74
C GLY A 113 -5.55 -7.50 -9.90
N ASP A 114 -4.53 -7.76 -9.08
CA ASP A 114 -3.72 -8.98 -9.12
C ASP A 114 -4.10 -9.92 -7.98
N SER A 115 -5.09 -10.76 -8.25
CA SER A 115 -5.59 -11.76 -7.28
C SER A 115 -4.53 -12.77 -6.87
N ARG A 116 -3.62 -13.14 -7.80
CA ARG A 116 -2.54 -14.08 -7.51
C ARG A 116 -1.56 -13.50 -6.50
N ALA A 117 -1.08 -12.28 -6.72
CA ALA A 117 -0.18 -11.60 -5.78
C ALA A 117 -0.83 -11.42 -4.40
N THR A 118 -2.15 -11.17 -4.36
CA THR A 118 -2.92 -11.07 -3.12
C THR A 118 -2.99 -12.44 -2.41
N SER A 119 -3.37 -13.50 -3.11
CA SER A 119 -3.41 -14.87 -2.57
C SER A 119 -2.03 -15.30 -2.05
N ASP A 120 -0.97 -15.06 -2.82
CA ASP A 120 0.40 -15.38 -2.41
C ASP A 120 0.81 -14.63 -1.13
N ALA A 121 0.43 -13.36 -1.00
CA ALA A 121 0.69 -12.60 0.23
C ALA A 121 -0.09 -13.14 1.43
N MET A 122 -1.35 -13.54 1.24
CA MET A 122 -2.21 -14.13 2.28
C MET A 122 -1.66 -15.45 2.81
N ARG A 123 -0.95 -16.24 1.98
CA ARG A 123 -0.32 -17.52 2.41
C ARG A 123 0.78 -17.36 3.46
N HIS A 124 1.26 -16.14 3.69
CA HIS A 124 2.26 -15.85 4.74
C HIS A 124 1.61 -15.53 6.10
N VAL A 125 0.28 -15.54 6.18
CA VAL A 125 -0.46 -15.18 7.39
C VAL A 125 -1.08 -16.43 7.99
N ASP A 126 -0.88 -16.63 9.29
CA ASP A 126 -1.50 -17.74 10.00
C ASP A 126 -3.02 -17.55 10.09
N ILE A 127 -3.76 -18.60 9.73
CA ILE A 127 -5.21 -18.59 9.81
C ILE A 127 -5.62 -18.98 11.24
N THR A 128 -6.37 -18.08 11.86
CA THR A 128 -6.88 -18.23 13.23
C THR A 128 -8.41 -18.13 13.22
N GLN A 129 -9.05 -18.47 14.34
CA GLN A 129 -10.50 -18.27 14.51
C GLN A 129 -10.90 -16.79 14.32
N ASP A 130 -10.05 -15.86 14.78
CA ASP A 130 -10.34 -14.44 14.76
C ASP A 130 -10.28 -13.82 13.35
N ASN A 131 -9.46 -14.38 12.46
CA ASN A 131 -9.29 -13.85 11.11
C ASN A 131 -9.92 -14.73 10.01
N LEU A 132 -10.49 -15.89 10.36
CA LEU A 132 -11.05 -16.85 9.41
C LEU A 132 -12.15 -16.21 8.54
N ASP A 133 -13.06 -15.45 9.12
CA ASP A 133 -14.13 -14.79 8.36
C ASP A 133 -13.61 -13.76 7.38
N THR A 134 -12.57 -13.04 7.77
CA THR A 134 -11.87 -12.09 6.88
C THR A 134 -11.20 -12.83 5.73
N PHE A 135 -10.51 -13.95 6.01
CA PHE A 135 -9.92 -14.79 4.97
C PHE A 135 -10.96 -15.29 3.98
N LEU A 136 -12.06 -15.86 4.45
CA LEU A 136 -13.13 -16.37 3.60
C LEU A 136 -13.80 -15.25 2.79
N GLY A 137 -14.04 -14.10 3.42
CA GLY A 137 -14.55 -12.91 2.73
C GLY A 137 -13.68 -12.50 1.56
N LEU A 138 -12.36 -12.40 1.75
CA LEU A 138 -11.44 -12.01 0.68
C LEU A 138 -11.29 -13.12 -0.38
N LEU A 139 -11.13 -14.37 0.04
CA LEU A 139 -10.90 -15.49 -0.88
C LEU A 139 -12.10 -15.78 -1.75
N VAL A 140 -13.32 -15.76 -1.21
CA VAL A 140 -14.55 -16.19 -1.89
C VAL A 140 -15.36 -15.00 -2.37
N HIS A 141 -15.79 -14.08 -1.48
CA HIS A 141 -16.68 -12.98 -1.85
C HIS A 141 -15.98 -11.91 -2.70
N GLU A 142 -14.71 -11.59 -2.40
CA GLU A 142 -13.92 -10.70 -3.25
C GLU A 142 -13.21 -11.43 -4.41
N GLY A 143 -13.29 -12.78 -4.43
CA GLY A 143 -12.80 -13.59 -5.53
C GLY A 143 -11.29 -13.69 -5.66
N VAL A 144 -10.54 -13.47 -4.56
CA VAL A 144 -9.07 -13.51 -4.58
C VAL A 144 -8.56 -14.92 -4.93
N ASP A 145 -9.11 -15.97 -4.28
CA ASP A 145 -8.79 -17.37 -4.56
C ASP A 145 -9.95 -18.27 -4.08
N VAL A 146 -10.98 -18.36 -4.90
CA VAL A 146 -12.23 -19.09 -4.56
C VAL A 146 -11.94 -20.56 -4.24
N ARG A 147 -11.00 -21.18 -4.97
CA ARG A 147 -10.64 -22.58 -4.73
C ARG A 147 -10.08 -22.77 -3.31
N TRP A 148 -9.08 -21.98 -2.95
CA TRP A 148 -8.49 -22.03 -1.61
C TRP A 148 -9.53 -21.69 -0.53
N GLY A 149 -10.36 -20.68 -0.73
CA GLY A 149 -11.43 -20.31 0.19
C GLY A 149 -12.44 -21.44 0.41
N THR A 150 -12.81 -22.15 -0.66
CA THR A 150 -13.72 -23.32 -0.58
C THR A 150 -13.07 -24.47 0.21
N GLU A 151 -11.82 -24.82 -0.12
CA GLU A 151 -11.06 -25.83 0.61
C GLU A 151 -10.93 -25.50 2.10
N LEU A 152 -10.64 -24.24 2.42
CA LEU A 152 -10.54 -23.73 3.78
C LEU A 152 -11.88 -23.84 4.54
N SER A 153 -12.98 -23.41 3.90
CA SER A 153 -14.32 -23.49 4.50
C SER A 153 -14.73 -24.93 4.80
N LEU A 154 -14.51 -25.83 3.84
CA LEU A 154 -14.79 -27.27 4.02
C LEU A 154 -14.02 -27.87 5.21
N SER A 155 -12.75 -27.53 5.35
CA SER A 155 -11.90 -28.05 6.43
C SER A 155 -12.26 -27.50 7.80
N MET A 156 -12.72 -26.22 7.89
CA MET A 156 -12.94 -25.52 9.15
C MET A 156 -14.40 -25.48 9.59
N ARG A 157 -15.36 -25.48 8.66
CA ARG A 157 -16.79 -25.29 8.94
C ARG A 157 -17.68 -26.44 8.48
N GLY A 158 -17.18 -27.33 7.63
CA GLY A 158 -17.94 -28.42 7.05
C GLY A 158 -18.78 -28.02 5.82
N THR A 159 -19.38 -29.05 5.18
CA THR A 159 -19.99 -28.92 3.85
C THR A 159 -21.19 -27.99 3.80
N CYS A 160 -22.09 -28.05 4.79
CA CYS A 160 -23.31 -27.25 4.76
C CYS A 160 -23.04 -25.73 4.78
N ASN A 161 -22.12 -25.29 5.64
CA ASN A 161 -21.75 -23.86 5.72
C ASN A 161 -21.00 -23.39 4.47
N THR A 162 -20.23 -24.28 3.82
CA THR A 162 -19.50 -23.96 2.59
C THR A 162 -20.45 -23.74 1.42
N ILE A 163 -21.50 -24.57 1.27
CA ILE A 163 -22.51 -24.41 0.21
C ILE A 163 -23.22 -23.05 0.37
N THR A 164 -23.69 -22.72 1.57
CA THR A 164 -24.35 -21.43 1.84
C THR A 164 -23.45 -20.22 1.50
N MET A 165 -22.17 -20.33 1.78
CA MET A 165 -21.20 -19.27 1.46
C MET A 165 -21.00 -19.06 -0.04
N LEU A 166 -21.06 -20.13 -0.84
CA LEU A 166 -20.87 -20.05 -2.29
C LEU A 166 -22.11 -19.53 -3.03
N ASP A 167 -23.29 -19.63 -2.38
CA ASP A 167 -24.58 -19.17 -2.94
C ASP A 167 -24.90 -17.69 -2.60
N SER A 168 -24.04 -17.02 -1.80
CA SER A 168 -24.24 -15.63 -1.36
C SER A 168 -23.34 -14.66 -2.10
#